data_54d5ecc9abad665da87427c9e4f23a00
#
_entry.id   54d5ecc9abad665da87427c9e4f23a00
#
_cell.length_a   1.000
_cell.length_b   1.000
_cell.length_c   1.000
_cell.angle_alpha   90.00
_cell.angle_beta   90.00
_cell.angle_gamma   90.00
#
_symmetry.space_group_name_H-M   'P 1'
#
loop_
_entity.id
_entity.type
_entity.pdbx_description
1 polymer ?
#
loop_
_entity_poly.entity_id
_entity_poly.type
_entity_poly.pdbx_seq_one_letter_code
_entity_poly.pdbx_strand_id
1 'polypeptide(L)'
;MRRLYTYLLVFQICSSFGQENYRSVDDIKNEWGEHTNYQRDEMLSFIDFLFSEKYYERCLISSFQFLYKLPEDPHKPAILYFIARCYEGMENYTLARRYYNRVMKIEPETSIAYKASKYRETYSYLMEGDNKSVLINTEGSDDPYDLTLRAFSYFQSLNWEDARALFISAEEKFNHRHYSKLMIPIYQAIENVSSVRQHSHAKVVLSGIFLPGGGQFILKDNQNGQGIFFTSLLLYGIYNLGISNERNGKVQFDKSPGIVMPIYKGVNSGFSLSDGTLTKSISAKSALIKYTIPPIVIGAVLHFTSLVKSFSDTKEKNQSLIKFYAFESMESMSPKGFLDFQEPTIINNLNK
;
A
#
# COMPACT_ATOMS: atom_id res chain seq x y z
N MET A 1 66.21 49.55 -55.55
CA MET A 1 64.99 48.99 -56.18
C MET A 1 64.65 47.57 -55.78
N ARG A 2 65.61 46.62 -55.70
CA ARG A 2 65.31 45.25 -55.31
C ARG A 2 64.71 45.07 -53.88
N ARG A 3 65.09 45.85 -52.90
CA ARG A 3 64.58 45.77 -51.55
C ARG A 3 63.11 46.33 -51.41
N LEU A 4 62.71 47.23 -52.29
CA LEU A 4 61.39 47.82 -52.31
C LEU A 4 60.32 46.77 -52.84
N TYR A 5 60.73 46.00 -53.82
CA TYR A 5 59.90 44.92 -54.38
C TYR A 5 59.70 43.79 -53.37
N THR A 6 60.64 43.45 -52.56
CA THR A 6 60.51 42.45 -51.51
C THR A 6 59.54 42.89 -50.41
N TYR A 7 59.55 44.14 -50.01
CA TYR A 7 58.60 44.69 -49.02
C TYR A 7 57.18 44.80 -49.58
N LEU A 8 57.03 45.12 -50.84
CA LEU A 8 55.74 45.16 -51.54
C LEU A 8 55.13 43.77 -51.67
N LEU A 9 55.94 42.76 -52.00
CA LEU A 9 55.55 41.38 -52.10
C LEU A 9 55.15 40.75 -50.76
N VAL A 10 55.89 41.07 -49.68
CA VAL A 10 55.57 40.67 -48.34
C VAL A 10 54.24 41.31 -47.86
N PHE A 11 54.07 42.60 -48.18
CA PHE A 11 52.83 43.31 -47.82
C PHE A 11 51.60 42.72 -48.56
N GLN A 12 51.75 42.36 -49.85
CA GLN A 12 50.71 41.71 -50.60
C GLN A 12 50.34 40.33 -50.11
N ILE A 13 51.34 39.53 -49.65
CA ILE A 13 51.10 38.22 -49.04
C ILE A 13 50.43 38.39 -47.68
N CYS A 14 50.83 39.36 -46.87
CA CYS A 14 50.17 39.59 -45.59
C CYS A 14 48.75 40.11 -45.72
N SER A 15 48.44 40.89 -46.77
CA SER A 15 47.04 41.34 -47.03
C SER A 15 46.16 40.23 -47.60
N SER A 16 46.76 39.16 -48.21
CA SER A 16 45.97 38.02 -48.71
C SER A 16 45.64 37.01 -47.60
N PHE A 17 46.36 37.00 -46.47
CA PHE A 17 46.03 36.17 -45.32
C PHE A 17 45.04 36.81 -44.37
N GLY A 18 44.63 38.09 -44.61
CA GLY A 18 43.67 38.80 -43.78
C GLY A 18 42.24 38.81 -44.28
N GLN A 19 41.94 38.07 -45.35
CA GLN A 19 40.53 37.85 -45.69
C GLN A 19 39.98 36.75 -44.79
N GLU A 20 39.55 37.11 -43.62
CA GLU A 20 38.58 36.30 -42.90
C GLU A 20 37.40 36.09 -43.88
N ASN A 21 37.17 34.85 -44.30
CA ASN A 21 35.98 34.50 -45.02
C ASN A 21 34.80 34.97 -44.18
N TYR A 22 34.21 36.10 -44.56
CA TYR A 22 32.97 36.59 -43.95
C TYR A 22 31.88 35.53 -44.26
N ARG A 23 31.65 34.63 -43.29
CA ARG A 23 30.53 33.72 -43.38
C ARG A 23 29.25 34.54 -43.38
N SER A 24 28.36 34.21 -44.29
CA SER A 24 27.04 34.86 -44.29
C SER A 24 26.30 34.54 -42.97
N VAL A 25 25.48 35.45 -42.53
CA VAL A 25 24.62 35.23 -41.35
C VAL A 25 23.75 33.98 -41.53
N ASP A 26 23.35 33.68 -42.77
CA ASP A 26 22.57 32.49 -43.09
C ASP A 26 23.36 31.20 -43.03
N ASP A 27 24.68 31.20 -43.40
CA ASP A 27 25.56 30.06 -43.24
C ASP A 27 25.79 29.75 -41.77
N ILE A 28 25.97 30.78 -40.94
CA ILE A 28 26.11 30.64 -39.49
C ILE A 28 24.81 30.09 -38.86
N LYS A 29 23.66 30.63 -39.27
CA LYS A 29 22.36 30.14 -38.78
C LYS A 29 22.11 28.69 -39.17
N ASN A 30 22.43 28.29 -40.39
CA ASN A 30 22.28 26.91 -40.86
C ASN A 30 23.18 25.96 -40.07
N GLU A 31 24.47 26.30 -39.89
CA GLU A 31 25.45 25.51 -39.13
C GLU A 31 25.00 25.38 -37.66
N TRP A 32 24.54 26.46 -37.03
CA TRP A 32 24.00 26.43 -35.66
C TRP A 32 22.71 25.61 -35.58
N GLY A 33 21.84 25.68 -36.60
CA GLY A 33 20.62 24.90 -36.70
C GLY A 33 20.92 23.38 -36.79
N GLU A 34 21.87 23.01 -37.64
CA GLU A 34 22.32 21.62 -37.76
C GLU A 34 22.95 21.10 -36.46
N HIS A 35 23.81 21.89 -35.84
CA HIS A 35 24.44 21.54 -34.56
C HIS A 35 23.41 21.40 -33.43
N THR A 36 22.42 22.30 -33.36
CA THR A 36 21.34 22.22 -32.36
C THR A 36 20.48 20.98 -32.59
N ASN A 37 20.17 20.65 -33.82
CA ASN A 37 19.41 19.44 -34.17
C ASN A 37 20.18 18.17 -33.79
N TYR A 38 21.48 18.11 -34.09
CA TYR A 38 22.33 16.98 -33.68
C TYR A 38 22.34 16.79 -32.17
N GLN A 39 22.56 17.86 -31.40
CA GLN A 39 22.51 17.80 -29.94
C GLN A 39 21.13 17.35 -29.41
N ARG A 40 20.03 17.79 -30.02
CA ARG A 40 18.70 17.39 -29.69
C ARG A 40 18.51 15.87 -29.85
N ASP A 41 18.88 15.34 -31.01
CA ASP A 41 18.70 13.92 -31.36
C ASP A 41 19.60 13.03 -30.51
N GLU A 42 20.80 13.49 -30.16
CA GLU A 42 21.69 12.81 -29.23
C GLU A 42 21.10 12.74 -27.82
N MET A 43 20.51 13.85 -27.33
CA MET A 43 19.83 13.87 -26.03
C MET A 43 18.62 12.94 -26.01
N LEU A 44 17.80 12.93 -27.07
CA LEU A 44 16.64 12.04 -27.18
C LEU A 44 17.08 10.57 -27.16
N SER A 45 18.11 10.23 -27.96
CA SER A 45 18.67 8.87 -27.97
C SER A 45 19.24 8.44 -26.64
N PHE A 46 19.88 9.36 -25.92
CA PHE A 46 20.42 9.08 -24.59
C PHE A 46 19.31 8.87 -23.55
N ILE A 47 18.21 9.66 -23.59
CA ILE A 47 17.06 9.48 -22.72
C ILE A 47 16.40 8.11 -22.97
N ASP A 48 16.21 7.75 -24.24
CA ASP A 48 15.63 6.45 -24.63
C ASP A 48 16.48 5.29 -24.13
N PHE A 49 17.80 5.36 -24.33
CA PHE A 49 18.76 4.40 -23.80
C PHE A 49 18.67 4.26 -22.28
N LEU A 50 18.70 5.35 -21.54
CA LEU A 50 18.62 5.33 -20.08
C LEU A 50 17.30 4.73 -19.58
N PHE A 51 16.21 5.01 -20.28
CA PHE A 51 14.91 4.45 -19.94
C PHE A 51 14.86 2.93 -20.22
N SER A 52 15.36 2.48 -21.36
CA SER A 52 15.40 1.05 -21.73
C SER A 52 16.24 0.23 -20.76
N GLU A 53 17.36 0.79 -20.28
CA GLU A 53 18.24 0.19 -19.28
C GLU A 53 17.71 0.34 -17.82
N LYS A 54 16.52 0.95 -17.64
CA LYS A 54 15.89 1.19 -16.34
C LYS A 54 16.70 2.09 -15.39
N TYR A 55 17.59 2.94 -15.91
CA TYR A 55 18.31 3.95 -15.14
C TYR A 55 17.42 5.17 -14.89
N TYR A 56 16.31 4.97 -14.17
CA TYR A 56 15.23 5.95 -14.03
C TYR A 56 15.68 7.30 -13.50
N GLU A 57 16.51 7.34 -12.47
CA GLU A 57 17.01 8.62 -11.90
C GLU A 57 17.82 9.42 -12.93
N ARG A 58 18.71 8.77 -13.68
CA ARG A 58 19.51 9.43 -14.72
C ARG A 58 18.63 9.87 -15.89
N CYS A 59 17.66 9.04 -16.26
CA CYS A 59 16.68 9.37 -17.28
C CYS A 59 15.89 10.63 -16.90
N LEU A 60 15.48 10.78 -15.63
CA LEU A 60 14.81 11.99 -15.11
C LEU A 60 15.68 13.22 -15.28
N ILE A 61 16.96 13.15 -14.84
CA ILE A 61 17.89 14.28 -14.95
C ILE A 61 18.05 14.71 -16.40
N SER A 62 18.29 13.77 -17.31
CA SER A 62 18.46 14.04 -18.74
C SER A 62 17.17 14.58 -19.38
N SER A 63 16.00 14.05 -18.99
CA SER A 63 14.71 14.51 -19.46
C SER A 63 14.40 15.95 -18.99
N PHE A 64 14.70 16.29 -17.75
CA PHE A 64 14.57 17.68 -17.26
C PHE A 64 15.54 18.64 -17.92
N GLN A 65 16.76 18.22 -18.19
CA GLN A 65 17.74 19.02 -18.95
C GLN A 65 17.25 19.28 -20.37
N PHE A 66 16.65 18.27 -21.02
CA PHE A 66 16.06 18.42 -22.34
C PHE A 66 14.93 19.46 -22.33
N LEU A 67 13.97 19.34 -21.41
CA LEU A 67 12.85 20.28 -21.28
C LEU A 67 13.30 21.69 -20.94
N TYR A 68 14.40 21.85 -20.18
CA TYR A 68 14.97 23.15 -19.88
C TYR A 68 15.64 23.80 -21.09
N LYS A 69 16.40 23.03 -21.87
CA LYS A 69 17.10 23.52 -23.07
C LYS A 69 16.17 23.76 -24.25
N LEU A 70 15.17 22.91 -24.40
CA LEU A 70 14.25 22.89 -25.54
C LEU A 70 12.78 22.86 -25.07
N PRO A 71 12.27 23.95 -24.47
CA PRO A 71 10.94 23.97 -23.85
C PRO A 71 9.77 23.83 -24.82
N GLU A 72 9.98 24.20 -26.08
CA GLU A 72 8.94 24.18 -27.15
C GLU A 72 9.18 23.04 -28.17
N ASP A 73 10.00 22.04 -27.81
CA ASP A 73 10.25 20.91 -28.70
C ASP A 73 9.00 20.05 -28.90
N PRO A 74 8.74 19.58 -30.13
CA PRO A 74 7.59 18.71 -30.43
C PRO A 74 7.56 17.41 -29.62
N HIS A 75 8.72 16.91 -29.14
CA HIS A 75 8.82 15.69 -28.32
C HIS A 75 8.49 15.94 -26.83
N LYS A 76 8.21 17.18 -26.43
CA LYS A 76 7.87 17.54 -25.05
C LYS A 76 6.80 16.61 -24.41
N PRO A 77 5.67 16.28 -25.07
CA PRO A 77 4.70 15.35 -24.51
C PRO A 77 5.28 13.96 -24.27
N ALA A 78 6.05 13.44 -25.21
CA ALA A 78 6.70 12.13 -25.08
C ALA A 78 7.73 12.14 -23.92
N ILE A 79 8.54 13.20 -23.80
CA ILE A 79 9.48 13.35 -22.68
C ILE A 79 8.76 13.43 -21.34
N LEU A 80 7.65 14.17 -21.24
CA LEU A 80 6.83 14.22 -20.02
C LEU A 80 6.26 12.84 -19.67
N TYR A 81 5.85 12.06 -20.68
CA TYR A 81 5.42 10.68 -20.50
C TYR A 81 6.56 9.80 -19.99
N PHE A 82 7.77 9.90 -20.53
CA PHE A 82 8.95 9.17 -20.03
C PHE A 82 9.30 9.55 -18.59
N ILE A 83 9.20 10.82 -18.22
CA ILE A 83 9.36 11.26 -16.83
C ILE A 83 8.33 10.56 -15.93
N ALA A 84 7.06 10.52 -16.36
CA ALA A 84 6.01 9.82 -15.61
C ALA A 84 6.31 8.34 -15.46
N ARG A 85 6.77 7.67 -16.54
CA ARG A 85 7.17 6.27 -16.54
C ARG A 85 8.37 5.99 -15.64
N CYS A 86 9.34 6.91 -15.57
CA CYS A 86 10.46 6.79 -14.63
C CYS A 86 9.98 6.84 -13.17
N TYR A 87 9.08 7.77 -12.84
CA TYR A 87 8.48 7.80 -11.50
C TYR A 87 7.65 6.56 -11.20
N GLU A 88 6.89 6.05 -12.18
CA GLU A 88 6.17 4.77 -12.06
C GLU A 88 7.13 3.59 -11.81
N GLY A 89 8.26 3.54 -12.56
CA GLY A 89 9.28 2.51 -12.39
C GLY A 89 10.00 2.56 -11.03
N MET A 90 10.00 3.72 -10.38
CA MET A 90 10.47 3.92 -9.00
C MET A 90 9.34 3.81 -7.95
N GLU A 91 8.15 3.34 -8.35
CA GLU A 91 6.96 3.18 -7.50
C GLU A 91 6.44 4.49 -6.88
N ASN A 92 6.87 5.63 -7.41
CA ASN A 92 6.35 6.93 -7.00
C ASN A 92 5.12 7.32 -7.85
N TYR A 93 4.01 6.65 -7.57
CA TYR A 93 2.79 6.80 -8.36
C TYR A 93 2.19 8.20 -8.28
N THR A 94 2.35 8.89 -7.17
CA THR A 94 1.86 10.28 -7.01
C THR A 94 2.54 11.24 -7.97
N LEU A 95 3.87 11.18 -8.13
CA LEU A 95 4.59 11.98 -9.11
C LEU A 95 4.32 11.50 -10.53
N ALA A 96 4.25 10.19 -10.76
CA ALA A 96 3.89 9.63 -12.06
C ALA A 96 2.57 10.23 -12.58
N ARG A 97 1.50 10.19 -11.77
CA ARG A 97 0.19 10.78 -12.12
C ARG A 97 0.27 12.27 -12.43
N ARG A 98 1.07 13.01 -11.66
CA ARG A 98 1.24 14.45 -11.91
C ARG A 98 1.80 14.72 -13.30
N TYR A 99 2.73 13.89 -13.79
CA TYR A 99 3.30 14.04 -15.12
C TYR A 99 2.40 13.46 -16.22
N TYR A 100 1.70 12.35 -15.99
CA TYR A 100 0.66 11.88 -16.92
C TYR A 100 -0.42 12.94 -17.13
N ASN A 101 -0.87 13.59 -16.08
CA ASN A 101 -1.83 14.70 -16.16
C ASN A 101 -1.29 15.90 -16.94
N ARG A 102 0.02 16.16 -16.91
CA ARG A 102 0.63 17.20 -17.75
C ARG A 102 0.58 16.85 -19.22
N VAL A 103 0.83 15.57 -19.57
CA VAL A 103 0.71 15.09 -20.95
C VAL A 103 -0.73 15.26 -21.44
N MET A 104 -1.71 14.80 -20.65
CA MET A 104 -3.13 14.89 -21.03
C MET A 104 -3.66 16.32 -21.17
N LYS A 105 -3.02 17.31 -20.52
CA LYS A 105 -3.36 18.73 -20.69
C LYS A 105 -2.82 19.35 -21.98
N ILE A 106 -1.76 18.78 -22.54
CA ILE A 106 -1.07 19.30 -23.75
C ILE A 106 -1.60 18.58 -25.00
N GLU A 107 -1.85 17.29 -24.88
CA GLU A 107 -2.21 16.42 -25.98
C GLU A 107 -3.72 16.28 -26.16
N PRO A 108 -4.21 16.17 -27.39
CA PRO A 108 -5.62 15.90 -27.66
C PRO A 108 -5.97 14.45 -27.25
N GLU A 109 -7.22 14.20 -26.88
CA GLU A 109 -7.72 12.89 -26.42
C GLU A 109 -7.51 11.76 -27.43
N THR A 110 -7.39 12.09 -28.70
CA THR A 110 -7.16 11.12 -29.78
C THR A 110 -5.72 10.68 -29.90
N SER A 111 -4.76 11.40 -29.27
CA SER A 111 -3.34 11.10 -29.37
C SER A 111 -2.97 9.83 -28.60
N ILE A 112 -1.91 9.15 -29.08
CA ILE A 112 -1.34 7.99 -28.42
C ILE A 112 -0.84 8.37 -27.02
N ALA A 113 -0.18 9.54 -26.89
CA ALA A 113 0.38 9.99 -25.63
C ALA A 113 -0.71 10.27 -24.58
N TYR A 114 -1.86 10.85 -25.00
CA TYR A 114 -3.00 11.05 -24.10
C TYR A 114 -3.56 9.72 -23.60
N LYS A 115 -3.90 8.80 -24.52
CA LYS A 115 -4.50 7.50 -24.16
C LYS A 115 -3.58 6.69 -23.28
N ALA A 116 -2.30 6.59 -23.64
CA ALA A 116 -1.31 5.89 -22.83
C ALA A 116 -1.18 6.51 -21.42
N SER A 117 -1.19 7.85 -21.32
CA SER A 117 -1.13 8.55 -20.03
C SER A 117 -2.37 8.28 -19.19
N LYS A 118 -3.56 8.24 -19.78
CA LYS A 118 -4.82 7.93 -19.09
C LYS A 118 -4.81 6.52 -18.49
N TYR A 119 -4.41 5.51 -19.27
CA TYR A 119 -4.34 4.12 -18.78
C TYR A 119 -3.30 3.98 -17.67
N ARG A 120 -2.13 4.60 -17.83
CA ARG A 120 -1.06 4.57 -16.83
C ARG A 120 -1.41 5.35 -15.55
N GLU A 121 -2.12 6.45 -15.67
CA GLU A 121 -2.65 7.18 -14.52
C GLU A 121 -3.62 6.28 -13.72
N THR A 122 -4.57 5.64 -14.41
CA THR A 122 -5.53 4.73 -13.80
C THR A 122 -4.83 3.52 -13.16
N TYR A 123 -3.83 2.96 -13.84
CA TYR A 123 -2.97 1.91 -13.27
C TYR A 123 -2.25 2.39 -11.99
N SER A 124 -1.77 3.63 -11.97
CA SER A 124 -1.10 4.19 -10.79
C SER A 124 -2.04 4.30 -9.59
N TYR A 125 -3.32 4.62 -9.77
CA TYR A 125 -4.33 4.58 -8.72
C TYR A 125 -4.58 3.15 -8.22
N LEU A 126 -4.65 2.19 -9.14
CA LEU A 126 -4.82 0.77 -8.80
C LEU A 126 -3.67 0.25 -7.94
N MET A 127 -2.43 0.61 -8.26
CA MET A 127 -1.24 0.18 -7.51
C MET A 127 -1.16 0.79 -6.11
N GLU A 128 -1.67 2.00 -5.91
CA GLU A 128 -1.81 2.60 -4.57
C GLU A 128 -3.04 2.07 -3.78
N GLY A 129 -3.90 1.26 -4.42
CA GLY A 129 -5.12 0.73 -3.79
C GLY A 129 -6.27 1.75 -3.73
N ASP A 130 -6.18 2.86 -4.46
CA ASP A 130 -7.27 3.82 -4.59
C ASP A 130 -8.30 3.35 -5.64
N ASN A 131 -9.01 2.30 -5.26
CA ASN A 131 -10.04 1.68 -6.10
C ASN A 131 -11.15 2.66 -6.50
N LYS A 132 -11.44 3.65 -5.64
CA LYS A 132 -12.47 4.65 -5.94
C LYS A 132 -12.10 5.51 -7.15
N SER A 133 -10.87 6.00 -7.20
CA SER A 133 -10.39 6.78 -8.33
C SER A 133 -10.32 5.94 -9.62
N VAL A 134 -9.94 4.67 -9.53
CA VAL A 134 -9.97 3.74 -10.68
C VAL A 134 -11.40 3.63 -11.24
N LEU A 135 -12.40 3.42 -10.38
CA LEU A 135 -13.79 3.29 -10.81
C LEU A 135 -14.30 4.57 -11.47
N ILE A 136 -13.98 5.75 -10.91
CA ILE A 136 -14.37 7.04 -11.47
C ILE A 136 -13.72 7.25 -12.86
N ASN A 137 -12.42 7.02 -12.98
CA ASN A 137 -11.68 7.26 -14.23
C ASN A 137 -12.08 6.33 -15.37
N THR A 138 -12.63 5.16 -15.03
CA THR A 138 -13.06 4.15 -16.00
C THR A 138 -14.58 4.09 -16.17
N GLU A 139 -15.35 4.96 -15.50
CA GLU A 139 -16.82 4.95 -15.55
C GLU A 139 -17.33 5.13 -16.98
N GLY A 140 -18.27 4.30 -17.39
CA GLY A 140 -18.88 4.35 -18.73
C GLY A 140 -17.94 3.99 -19.89
N SER A 141 -16.67 3.67 -19.63
CA SER A 141 -15.74 3.26 -20.68
C SER A 141 -15.98 1.81 -21.07
N ASP A 142 -15.98 1.60 -22.37
CA ASP A 142 -16.09 0.29 -23.04
C ASP A 142 -14.74 -0.21 -23.57
N ASP A 143 -13.67 0.55 -23.30
CA ASP A 143 -12.32 0.21 -23.70
C ASP A 143 -11.80 -1.00 -22.92
N PRO A 144 -11.19 -2.01 -23.57
CA PRO A 144 -10.75 -3.23 -22.90
C PRO A 144 -9.68 -3.00 -21.83
N TYR A 145 -8.81 -2.00 -21.98
CA TYR A 145 -7.83 -1.63 -20.96
C TYR A 145 -8.49 -1.04 -19.73
N ASP A 146 -9.45 -0.11 -19.91
CA ASP A 146 -10.21 0.49 -18.82
C ASP A 146 -11.06 -0.58 -18.09
N LEU A 147 -11.69 -1.50 -18.84
CA LEU A 147 -12.46 -2.63 -18.28
C LEU A 147 -11.58 -3.53 -17.44
N THR A 148 -10.36 -3.83 -17.91
CA THR A 148 -9.41 -4.66 -17.17
C THR A 148 -8.98 -3.99 -15.87
N LEU A 149 -8.62 -2.70 -15.90
CA LEU A 149 -8.22 -1.96 -14.70
C LEU A 149 -9.38 -1.85 -13.70
N ARG A 150 -10.61 -1.63 -14.19
CA ARG A 150 -11.83 -1.65 -13.36
C ARG A 150 -12.06 -3.03 -12.74
N ALA A 151 -11.87 -4.10 -13.50
CA ALA A 151 -12.01 -5.46 -13.00
C ALA A 151 -11.00 -5.76 -11.88
N PHE A 152 -9.75 -5.35 -12.01
CA PHE A 152 -8.74 -5.45 -10.95
C PHE A 152 -9.11 -4.64 -9.71
N SER A 153 -9.74 -3.47 -9.87
CA SER A 153 -10.23 -2.66 -8.75
C SER A 153 -11.33 -3.37 -7.97
N TYR A 154 -12.28 -4.03 -8.66
CA TYR A 154 -13.29 -4.88 -8.01
C TYR A 154 -12.67 -6.12 -7.36
N PHE A 155 -11.67 -6.71 -7.99
CA PHE A 155 -10.92 -7.83 -7.43
C PHE A 155 -10.23 -7.45 -6.10
N GLN A 156 -9.55 -6.30 -6.03
CA GLN A 156 -8.96 -5.77 -4.79
C GLN A 156 -10.02 -5.46 -3.72
N SER A 157 -11.19 -5.00 -4.16
CA SER A 157 -12.33 -4.70 -3.28
C SER A 157 -13.09 -5.94 -2.83
N LEU A 158 -12.63 -7.15 -3.21
CA LEU A 158 -13.23 -8.45 -2.89
C LEU A 158 -14.63 -8.64 -3.51
N ASN A 159 -14.94 -7.91 -4.54
CA ASN A 159 -16.18 -8.07 -5.32
C ASN A 159 -15.92 -8.97 -6.53
N TRP A 160 -15.93 -10.28 -6.28
CA TRP A 160 -15.48 -11.30 -7.23
C TRP A 160 -16.40 -11.46 -8.44
N GLU A 161 -17.70 -11.27 -8.25
CA GLU A 161 -18.70 -11.42 -9.30
C GLU A 161 -18.58 -10.32 -10.34
N ASP A 162 -18.53 -9.06 -9.89
CA ASP A 162 -18.34 -7.91 -10.78
C ASP A 162 -16.96 -7.92 -11.44
N ALA A 163 -15.92 -8.31 -10.70
CA ALA A 163 -14.60 -8.49 -11.26
C ALA A 163 -14.60 -9.50 -12.40
N ARG A 164 -15.20 -10.68 -12.18
CA ARG A 164 -15.30 -11.74 -13.20
C ARG A 164 -16.07 -11.27 -14.44
N ALA A 165 -17.20 -10.62 -14.25
CA ALA A 165 -18.02 -10.13 -15.37
C ALA A 165 -17.25 -9.13 -16.24
N LEU A 166 -16.50 -8.22 -15.61
CA LEU A 166 -15.69 -7.23 -16.33
C LEU A 166 -14.48 -7.86 -17.02
N PHE A 167 -13.81 -8.85 -16.42
CA PHE A 167 -12.73 -9.58 -17.09
C PHE A 167 -13.24 -10.33 -18.34
N ILE A 168 -14.41 -10.95 -18.28
CA ILE A 168 -15.04 -11.61 -19.43
C ILE A 168 -15.31 -10.56 -20.53
N SER A 169 -15.92 -9.43 -20.17
CA SER A 169 -16.20 -8.35 -21.13
C SER A 169 -14.93 -7.78 -21.75
N ALA A 170 -13.85 -7.62 -20.95
CA ALA A 170 -12.57 -7.17 -21.46
C ALA A 170 -11.94 -8.18 -22.43
N GLU A 171 -11.98 -9.48 -22.09
CA GLU A 171 -11.48 -10.56 -22.93
C GLU A 171 -12.17 -10.62 -24.28
N GLU A 172 -13.50 -10.52 -24.30
CA GLU A 172 -14.28 -10.47 -25.53
C GLU A 172 -13.91 -9.28 -26.42
N LYS A 173 -13.64 -8.11 -25.81
CA LYS A 173 -13.27 -6.90 -26.56
C LYS A 173 -11.83 -6.89 -27.05
N PHE A 174 -10.89 -7.46 -26.31
CA PHE A 174 -9.54 -7.68 -26.80
C PHE A 174 -9.50 -8.62 -27.99
N ASN A 175 -10.39 -9.61 -28.01
CA ASN A 175 -10.51 -10.60 -29.08
C ASN A 175 -9.17 -11.17 -29.56
N HIS A 176 -8.25 -11.43 -28.64
CA HIS A 176 -6.92 -11.93 -28.96
C HIS A 176 -6.46 -12.99 -27.96
N ARG A 177 -5.93 -14.11 -28.48
CA ARG A 177 -5.55 -15.29 -27.67
C ARG A 177 -4.53 -14.99 -26.55
N HIS A 178 -3.74 -13.95 -26.68
CA HIS A 178 -2.78 -13.54 -25.66
C HIS A 178 -3.48 -13.19 -24.37
N TYR A 179 -4.52 -12.36 -24.43
CA TYR A 179 -5.29 -11.92 -23.26
C TYR A 179 -6.06 -13.06 -22.61
N SER A 180 -6.66 -13.96 -23.41
CA SER A 180 -7.31 -15.16 -22.87
C SER A 180 -6.36 -15.99 -22.01
N LYS A 181 -5.08 -16.09 -22.39
CA LYS A 181 -4.07 -16.80 -21.58
C LYS A 181 -3.76 -16.06 -20.28
N LEU A 182 -3.71 -14.72 -20.31
CA LEU A 182 -3.49 -13.89 -19.10
C LEU A 182 -4.69 -13.94 -18.14
N MET A 183 -5.90 -14.15 -18.67
CA MET A 183 -7.14 -14.21 -17.85
C MET A 183 -7.32 -15.55 -17.12
N ILE A 184 -6.77 -16.67 -17.63
CA ILE A 184 -6.93 -18.00 -17.01
C ILE A 184 -6.54 -18.00 -15.51
N PRO A 185 -5.36 -17.53 -15.09
CA PRO A 185 -5.00 -17.54 -13.68
C PRO A 185 -5.90 -16.63 -12.83
N ILE A 186 -6.46 -15.55 -13.42
CA ILE A 186 -7.40 -14.67 -12.74
C ILE A 186 -8.70 -15.42 -12.43
N TYR A 187 -9.26 -16.11 -13.41
CA TYR A 187 -10.46 -16.92 -13.20
C TYR A 187 -10.24 -18.02 -12.17
N GLN A 188 -9.10 -18.71 -12.24
CA GLN A 188 -8.70 -19.69 -11.23
C GLN A 188 -8.58 -19.08 -9.83
N ALA A 189 -8.02 -17.88 -9.71
CA ALA A 189 -7.93 -17.19 -8.44
C ALA A 189 -9.31 -16.85 -7.87
N ILE A 190 -10.23 -16.37 -8.71
CA ILE A 190 -11.62 -16.07 -8.30
C ILE A 190 -12.34 -17.35 -7.84
N GLU A 191 -12.20 -18.45 -8.54
CA GLU A 191 -12.81 -19.73 -8.19
C GLU A 191 -12.24 -20.31 -6.89
N ASN A 192 -10.94 -20.15 -6.67
CA ASN A 192 -10.23 -20.63 -5.49
C ASN A 192 -10.45 -19.80 -4.22
N VAL A 193 -11.12 -18.63 -4.31
CA VAL A 193 -11.46 -17.83 -3.11
C VAL A 193 -12.24 -18.65 -2.09
N SER A 194 -13.15 -19.50 -2.54
CA SER A 194 -13.95 -20.37 -1.66
C SER A 194 -13.10 -21.40 -0.91
N SER A 195 -11.93 -21.76 -1.42
CA SER A 195 -11.00 -22.70 -0.82
C SER A 195 -10.10 -22.07 0.26
N VAL A 196 -10.07 -20.74 0.38
CA VAL A 196 -9.30 -20.03 1.41
C VAL A 196 -9.75 -20.47 2.79
N ARG A 197 -8.83 -21.06 3.55
CA ARG A 197 -9.11 -21.60 4.88
C ARG A 197 -9.45 -20.50 5.87
N GLN A 198 -10.72 -20.33 6.15
CA GLN A 198 -11.24 -19.37 7.12
C GLN A 198 -11.37 -19.99 8.52
N HIS A 199 -11.29 -19.16 9.54
CA HIS A 199 -11.60 -19.57 10.91
C HIS A 199 -13.12 -19.73 11.06
N SER A 200 -13.52 -20.91 11.56
CA SER A 200 -14.94 -21.17 11.85
C SER A 200 -15.39 -20.40 13.08
N HIS A 201 -16.39 -19.54 12.95
CA HIS A 201 -16.98 -18.80 14.06
C HIS A 201 -17.42 -19.73 15.21
N ALA A 202 -18.05 -20.87 14.87
CA ALA A 202 -18.50 -21.84 15.86
C ALA A 202 -17.32 -22.40 16.68
N LYS A 203 -16.23 -22.78 16.03
CA LYS A 203 -15.05 -23.32 16.75
C LYS A 203 -14.40 -22.26 17.66
N VAL A 204 -14.30 -21.01 17.20
CA VAL A 204 -13.70 -19.91 17.99
C VAL A 204 -14.56 -19.60 19.21
N VAL A 205 -15.88 -19.46 19.04
CA VAL A 205 -16.82 -19.20 20.15
C VAL A 205 -16.87 -20.37 21.11
N LEU A 206 -16.98 -21.61 20.61
CA LEU A 206 -17.03 -22.80 21.45
C LEU A 206 -15.75 -22.94 22.32
N SER A 207 -14.60 -22.75 21.71
CA SER A 207 -13.31 -22.73 22.45
C SER A 207 -13.29 -21.64 23.51
N GLY A 208 -13.83 -20.45 23.21
CA GLY A 208 -13.97 -19.36 24.16
C GLY A 208 -14.89 -19.67 25.33
N ILE A 209 -15.97 -20.43 25.11
CA ILE A 209 -16.90 -20.86 26.17
C ILE A 209 -16.22 -21.82 27.16
N PHE A 210 -15.48 -22.80 26.65
CA PHE A 210 -14.82 -23.79 27.49
C PHE A 210 -13.57 -23.27 28.19
N LEU A 211 -12.81 -22.39 27.54
CA LEU A 211 -11.57 -21.86 28.05
C LEU A 211 -11.56 -20.33 27.96
N PRO A 212 -11.42 -19.60 29.08
CA PRO A 212 -11.24 -18.15 29.03
C PRO A 212 -10.04 -17.78 28.13
N GLY A 213 -10.29 -16.97 27.09
CA GLY A 213 -9.27 -16.66 26.08
C GLY A 213 -9.08 -17.71 24.99
N GLY A 214 -9.81 -18.85 25.02
CA GLY A 214 -9.68 -19.93 24.05
C GLY A 214 -9.94 -19.50 22.61
N GLY A 215 -10.90 -18.61 22.40
CA GLY A 215 -11.18 -18.03 21.08
C GLY A 215 -9.99 -17.29 20.50
N GLN A 216 -9.30 -16.48 21.32
CA GLN A 216 -8.09 -15.74 20.93
C GLN A 216 -6.94 -16.69 20.57
N PHE A 217 -6.77 -17.79 21.30
CA PHE A 217 -5.75 -18.78 20.95
C PHE A 217 -5.98 -19.42 19.58
N ILE A 218 -7.23 -19.73 19.22
CA ILE A 218 -7.55 -20.25 17.88
C ILE A 218 -7.25 -19.20 16.80
N LEU A 219 -7.47 -17.92 17.09
CA LEU A 219 -7.17 -16.80 16.21
C LEU A 219 -5.67 -16.44 16.17
N LYS A 220 -4.81 -17.18 16.90
CA LYS A 220 -3.38 -16.92 17.07
C LYS A 220 -3.06 -15.55 17.72
N ASP A 221 -4.02 -15.01 18.45
CA ASP A 221 -3.81 -13.81 19.28
C ASP A 221 -3.40 -14.24 20.69
N ASN A 222 -2.16 -14.72 20.79
CA ASN A 222 -1.65 -15.35 22.01
C ASN A 222 -1.55 -14.36 23.19
N GLN A 223 -1.25 -13.09 22.92
CA GLN A 223 -1.11 -12.09 23.99
C GLN A 223 -2.43 -11.84 24.71
N ASN A 224 -3.48 -11.57 23.95
CA ASN A 224 -4.82 -11.36 24.52
C ASN A 224 -5.36 -12.66 25.14
N GLY A 225 -5.15 -13.80 24.49
CA GLY A 225 -5.54 -15.11 25.01
C GLY A 225 -4.91 -15.42 26.37
N GLN A 226 -3.60 -15.24 26.51
CA GLN A 226 -2.87 -15.43 27.78
C GLN A 226 -3.33 -14.43 28.83
N GLY A 227 -3.48 -13.15 28.47
CA GLY A 227 -3.96 -12.12 29.41
C GLY A 227 -5.30 -12.50 30.04
N ILE A 228 -6.28 -12.92 29.24
CA ILE A 228 -7.61 -13.31 29.69
C ILE A 228 -7.52 -14.59 30.54
N PHE A 229 -6.74 -15.58 30.12
CA PHE A 229 -6.58 -16.85 30.82
C PHE A 229 -5.97 -16.64 32.23
N PHE A 230 -4.83 -15.94 32.32
CA PHE A 230 -4.18 -15.70 33.59
C PHE A 230 -5.01 -14.80 34.55
N THR A 231 -5.70 -13.80 34.00
CA THR A 231 -6.60 -12.95 34.79
C THR A 231 -7.76 -13.78 35.34
N SER A 232 -8.35 -14.66 34.55
CA SER A 232 -9.42 -15.58 34.97
C SER A 232 -8.94 -16.54 36.04
N LEU A 233 -7.73 -17.08 35.89
CA LEU A 233 -7.10 -17.97 36.89
C LEU A 233 -6.84 -17.23 38.23
N LEU A 234 -6.38 -15.99 38.16
CA LEU A 234 -6.16 -15.14 39.34
C LEU A 234 -7.47 -14.84 40.06
N LEU A 235 -8.52 -14.47 39.34
CA LEU A 235 -9.86 -14.22 39.90
C LEU A 235 -10.42 -15.51 40.56
N TYR A 236 -10.26 -16.65 39.92
CA TYR A 236 -10.62 -17.96 40.49
C TYR A 236 -9.83 -18.26 41.77
N GLY A 237 -8.53 -17.95 41.80
CA GLY A 237 -7.70 -18.07 43.00
C GLY A 237 -8.19 -17.20 44.17
N ILE A 238 -8.50 -15.91 43.88
CA ILE A 238 -9.05 -15.00 44.89
C ILE A 238 -10.40 -15.52 45.43
N TYR A 239 -11.27 -15.98 44.55
CA TYR A 239 -12.54 -16.60 44.94
C TYR A 239 -12.38 -17.78 45.89
N ASN A 240 -11.47 -18.73 45.53
CA ASN A 240 -11.20 -19.91 46.37
C ASN A 240 -10.59 -19.54 47.72
N LEU A 241 -9.68 -18.56 47.80
CA LEU A 241 -9.14 -18.05 49.05
C LEU A 241 -10.23 -17.45 49.92
N GLY A 242 -11.18 -16.74 49.34
CA GLY A 242 -12.35 -16.19 50.06
C GLY A 242 -13.18 -17.32 50.69
N ILE A 243 -13.48 -18.39 49.95
CA ILE A 243 -14.26 -19.52 50.46
C ILE A 243 -13.48 -20.35 51.49
N SER A 244 -12.19 -20.61 51.27
CA SER A 244 -11.40 -21.43 52.17
C SER A 244 -11.18 -20.78 53.53
N ASN A 245 -11.02 -19.46 53.56
CA ASN A 245 -10.94 -18.68 54.79
C ASN A 245 -12.23 -18.74 55.58
N GLU A 246 -13.37 -18.80 54.93
CA GLU A 246 -14.66 -18.98 55.59
C GLU A 246 -14.83 -20.35 56.26
N ARG A 247 -14.43 -21.45 55.52
CA ARG A 247 -14.53 -22.80 56.01
C ARG A 247 -13.63 -23.07 57.20
N ASN A 248 -12.43 -22.49 57.25
CA ASN A 248 -11.45 -22.77 58.29
C ASN A 248 -11.61 -21.91 59.55
N GLY A 249 -12.49 -20.92 59.57
CA GLY A 249 -12.81 -20.06 60.71
C GLY A 249 -11.63 -19.36 61.37
N LYS A 250 -10.48 -19.35 60.72
CA LYS A 250 -9.21 -18.82 61.22
C LYS A 250 -8.71 -17.73 60.31
N VAL A 251 -9.08 -16.52 60.60
CA VAL A 251 -8.40 -15.37 59.98
C VAL A 251 -7.39 -14.87 61.04
N GLN A 252 -6.10 -15.10 60.74
CA GLN A 252 -5.04 -14.44 61.45
C GLN A 252 -4.73 -13.10 60.83
N PHE A 253 -4.77 -12.04 61.62
CA PHE A 253 -4.14 -10.77 61.24
C PHE A 253 -2.63 -10.93 61.44
N ASP A 254 -1.88 -10.90 60.35
CA ASP A 254 -0.45 -10.76 60.47
C ASP A 254 -0.14 -9.33 60.96
N LYS A 255 0.61 -9.25 62.04
CA LYS A 255 1.01 -7.99 62.69
C LYS A 255 2.17 -7.31 61.94
N SER A 256 2.30 -7.49 60.66
CA SER A 256 3.30 -6.75 59.92
C SER A 256 2.93 -5.28 59.82
N PRO A 257 3.77 -4.35 60.27
CA PRO A 257 3.45 -2.92 60.18
C PRO A 257 3.55 -2.47 58.72
N GLY A 258 2.43 -2.18 58.10
CA GLY A 258 2.42 -1.52 56.81
C GLY A 258 1.25 -1.81 55.86
N ILE A 259 0.66 -2.97 55.86
CA ILE A 259 -0.52 -3.24 55.02
C ILE A 259 -1.55 -4.03 55.83
N VAL A 260 -2.50 -3.32 56.36
CA VAL A 260 -3.67 -3.93 57.02
C VAL A 260 -4.65 -4.30 55.93
N MET A 261 -4.50 -5.47 55.33
CA MET A 261 -5.61 -6.10 54.65
C MET A 261 -6.55 -6.67 55.73
N PRO A 262 -7.78 -6.26 55.83
CA PRO A 262 -8.73 -6.87 56.76
C PRO A 262 -9.10 -8.23 56.19
N ILE A 263 -8.36 -9.27 56.59
CA ILE A 263 -8.74 -10.66 56.37
C ILE A 263 -9.78 -10.97 57.45
N TYR A 264 -11.02 -11.26 57.05
CA TYR A 264 -12.09 -11.51 57.99
C TYR A 264 -12.09 -12.94 58.49
N LYS A 265 -12.09 -13.08 59.74
CA LYS A 265 -12.39 -14.32 60.41
C LYS A 265 -13.89 -14.60 60.35
N GLY A 266 -14.26 -15.79 59.96
CA GLY A 266 -15.64 -16.16 59.79
C GLY A 266 -16.52 -15.88 61.00
N VAL A 267 -17.76 -16.11 60.77
CA VAL A 267 -18.95 -16.01 61.56
C VAL A 267 -18.70 -15.74 63.04
N ASN A 268 -19.16 -14.59 63.52
CA ASN A 268 -19.22 -14.25 64.97
C ASN A 268 -17.92 -13.89 65.67
N SER A 269 -16.88 -13.51 65.01
CA SER A 269 -15.77 -12.89 65.72
C SER A 269 -16.10 -11.42 66.02
N GLY A 270 -16.61 -11.22 67.23
CA GLY A 270 -16.59 -9.89 67.81
C GLY A 270 -15.15 -9.47 68.05
N PHE A 271 -14.75 -8.26 67.63
CA PHE A 271 -13.54 -7.65 68.17
C PHE A 271 -13.83 -7.22 69.58
N SER A 272 -13.26 -7.92 70.53
CA SER A 272 -13.16 -7.43 71.89
C SER A 272 -11.83 -6.70 72.00
N LEU A 273 -11.84 -5.40 72.01
CA LEU A 273 -10.71 -4.64 72.51
C LEU A 273 -10.74 -4.76 74.04
N SER A 274 -9.58 -5.05 74.64
CA SER A 274 -9.36 -5.24 76.04
C SER A 274 -9.74 -4.07 76.93
N ASP A 275 -10.22 -2.99 76.39
CA ASP A 275 -10.57 -1.75 77.08
C ASP A 275 -12.07 -1.38 77.04
N GLY A 276 -12.92 -2.37 76.86
CA GLY A 276 -14.37 -2.18 76.98
C GLY A 276 -15.05 -1.37 75.89
N THR A 277 -14.37 -1.11 74.78
CA THR A 277 -14.93 -0.34 73.66
C THR A 277 -15.24 -1.22 72.45
N LEU A 278 -16.52 -1.32 72.19
CA LEU A 278 -17.17 -1.69 70.91
C LEU A 278 -16.68 -2.95 70.22
N THR A 279 -17.26 -4.09 70.55
CA THR A 279 -17.34 -5.26 69.67
C THR A 279 -18.24 -4.99 68.47
N LYS A 280 -17.66 -4.76 67.29
CA LYS A 280 -18.42 -4.72 66.07
C LYS A 280 -18.44 -6.12 65.46
N SER A 281 -19.49 -6.89 65.67
CA SER A 281 -19.66 -8.18 64.97
C SER A 281 -19.98 -7.91 63.51
N ILE A 282 -19.08 -8.27 62.65
CA ILE A 282 -19.36 -8.24 61.20
C ILE A 282 -19.95 -9.61 60.82
N SER A 283 -21.19 -9.60 60.36
CA SER A 283 -21.88 -10.80 59.94
C SER A 283 -21.08 -11.51 58.82
N ALA A 284 -20.96 -12.83 58.93
CA ALA A 284 -20.29 -13.66 57.90
C ALA A 284 -20.86 -13.45 56.51
N LYS A 285 -22.15 -13.23 56.38
CA LYS A 285 -22.80 -12.90 55.11
C LYS A 285 -22.22 -11.64 54.46
N SER A 286 -21.87 -10.62 55.22
CA SER A 286 -21.31 -9.37 54.67
C SER A 286 -19.84 -9.56 54.20
N ALA A 287 -19.11 -10.45 54.80
CA ALA A 287 -17.73 -10.79 54.38
C ALA A 287 -17.75 -11.61 53.07
N LEU A 288 -18.64 -12.57 52.99
CA LEU A 288 -18.83 -13.40 51.77
C LEU A 288 -19.16 -12.51 50.57
N ILE A 289 -20.07 -11.56 50.73
CA ILE A 289 -20.49 -10.64 49.65
C ILE A 289 -19.33 -9.80 49.17
N LYS A 290 -18.44 -9.32 50.09
CA LYS A 290 -17.33 -8.41 49.70
C LYS A 290 -16.20 -9.10 48.94
N TYR A 291 -15.91 -10.35 49.19
CA TYR A 291 -14.71 -11.04 48.64
C TYR A 291 -15.02 -12.14 47.63
N THR A 292 -16.27 -12.60 47.54
CA THR A 292 -16.64 -13.64 46.58
C THR A 292 -17.41 -13.11 45.39
N ILE A 293 -18.30 -12.12 45.60
CA ILE A 293 -19.12 -11.57 44.50
C ILE A 293 -18.28 -10.78 43.48
N PRO A 294 -17.40 -9.81 43.88
CA PRO A 294 -16.66 -9.03 42.90
C PRO A 294 -15.80 -9.87 41.95
N PRO A 295 -15.02 -10.87 42.39
CA PRO A 295 -14.26 -11.72 41.47
C PRO A 295 -15.12 -12.48 40.44
N ILE A 296 -16.31 -12.96 40.89
CA ILE A 296 -17.25 -13.65 40.01
C ILE A 296 -17.81 -12.68 38.96
N VAL A 297 -18.25 -11.50 39.36
CA VAL A 297 -18.83 -10.49 38.48
C VAL A 297 -17.77 -10.02 37.46
N ILE A 298 -16.57 -9.68 37.93
CA ILE A 298 -15.47 -9.27 37.06
C ILE A 298 -15.10 -10.40 36.10
N GLY A 299 -14.98 -11.64 36.58
CA GLY A 299 -14.69 -12.82 35.76
C GLY A 299 -15.76 -13.08 34.72
N ALA A 300 -17.05 -12.97 35.07
CA ALA A 300 -18.15 -13.12 34.13
C ALA A 300 -18.15 -12.04 33.07
N VAL A 301 -17.97 -10.78 33.44
CA VAL A 301 -17.88 -9.66 32.48
C VAL A 301 -16.69 -9.85 31.55
N LEU A 302 -15.51 -10.20 32.07
CA LEU A 302 -14.30 -10.41 31.30
C LEU A 302 -14.46 -11.57 30.33
N HIS A 303 -15.09 -12.66 30.78
CA HIS A 303 -15.37 -13.82 29.94
C HIS A 303 -16.36 -13.47 28.81
N PHE A 304 -17.46 -12.79 29.12
CA PHE A 304 -18.44 -12.38 28.14
C PHE A 304 -17.86 -11.40 27.11
N THR A 305 -17.15 -10.37 27.56
CA THR A 305 -16.47 -9.43 26.65
C THR A 305 -15.43 -10.13 25.76
N SER A 306 -14.72 -11.11 26.29
CA SER A 306 -13.80 -11.95 25.53
C SER A 306 -14.50 -12.75 24.42
N LEU A 307 -15.69 -13.31 24.68
CA LEU A 307 -16.48 -14.03 23.68
C LEU A 307 -16.95 -13.10 22.56
N VAL A 308 -17.50 -11.93 22.91
CA VAL A 308 -17.95 -10.94 21.92
C VAL A 308 -16.77 -10.46 21.06
N LYS A 309 -15.64 -10.17 21.70
CA LYS A 309 -14.43 -9.77 20.98
C LYS A 309 -13.94 -10.89 20.06
N SER A 310 -13.88 -12.14 20.51
CA SER A 310 -13.47 -13.27 19.67
C SER A 310 -14.36 -13.44 18.45
N PHE A 311 -15.65 -13.18 18.57
CA PHE A 311 -16.59 -13.24 17.45
C PHE A 311 -16.29 -12.13 16.42
N SER A 312 -16.08 -10.90 16.88
CA SER A 312 -15.71 -9.76 16.00
C SER A 312 -14.35 -9.99 15.35
N ASP A 313 -13.34 -10.37 16.11
CA ASP A 313 -11.98 -10.62 15.65
C ASP A 313 -11.94 -11.75 14.60
N THR A 314 -12.82 -12.75 14.71
CA THR A 314 -12.94 -13.83 13.72
C THR A 314 -13.33 -13.28 12.36
N LYS A 315 -14.30 -12.37 12.32
CA LYS A 315 -14.75 -11.73 11.07
C LYS A 315 -13.63 -10.92 10.44
N GLU A 316 -12.94 -10.10 11.23
CA GLU A 316 -11.83 -9.27 10.77
C GLU A 316 -10.66 -10.12 10.26
N LYS A 317 -10.29 -11.16 11.00
CA LYS A 317 -9.24 -12.11 10.59
C LYS A 317 -9.58 -12.83 9.29
N ASN A 318 -10.81 -13.30 9.14
CA ASN A 318 -11.24 -13.96 7.90
C ASN A 318 -11.21 -12.98 6.72
N GLN A 319 -11.67 -11.75 6.90
CA GLN A 319 -11.55 -10.71 5.87
C GLN A 319 -10.08 -10.40 5.53
N SER A 320 -9.21 -10.33 6.53
CA SER A 320 -7.79 -10.13 6.34
C SER A 320 -7.14 -11.27 5.55
N LEU A 321 -7.53 -12.53 5.81
CA LEU A 321 -7.05 -13.69 5.04
C LEU A 321 -7.47 -13.63 3.57
N ILE A 322 -8.71 -13.24 3.30
CA ILE A 322 -9.21 -13.09 1.93
C ILE A 322 -8.50 -11.92 1.23
N LYS A 323 -8.29 -10.79 1.92
CA LYS A 323 -7.54 -9.66 1.39
C LYS A 323 -6.09 -10.04 1.07
N PHE A 324 -5.44 -10.77 1.96
CA PHE A 324 -4.10 -11.26 1.73
C PHE A 324 -4.03 -12.19 0.51
N TYR A 325 -4.99 -13.10 0.39
CA TYR A 325 -5.10 -13.96 -0.78
C TYR A 325 -5.29 -13.15 -2.08
N ALA A 326 -6.15 -12.13 -2.06
CA ALA A 326 -6.35 -11.26 -3.21
C ALA A 326 -5.07 -10.52 -3.60
N PHE A 327 -4.35 -9.99 -2.61
CA PHE A 327 -3.09 -9.29 -2.84
C PHE A 327 -2.01 -10.22 -3.42
N GLU A 328 -1.79 -11.39 -2.83
CA GLU A 328 -0.84 -12.40 -3.32
C GLU A 328 -1.18 -12.87 -4.73
N SER A 329 -2.48 -13.09 -5.00
CA SER A 329 -2.96 -13.44 -6.32
C SER A 329 -2.67 -12.32 -7.34
N MET A 330 -2.90 -11.05 -6.99
CA MET A 330 -2.58 -9.92 -7.88
C MET A 330 -1.09 -9.77 -8.17
N GLU A 331 -0.23 -10.03 -7.21
CA GLU A 331 1.21 -9.99 -7.41
C GLU A 331 1.65 -11.04 -8.46
N SER A 332 1.06 -12.23 -8.40
CA SER A 332 1.30 -13.30 -9.37
C SER A 332 0.70 -13.03 -10.76
N MET A 333 -0.40 -12.28 -10.84
CA MET A 333 -1.17 -11.99 -12.06
C MET A 333 -1.04 -10.52 -12.50
N SER A 334 0.11 -9.93 -12.29
CA SER A 334 0.38 -8.49 -12.43
C SER A 334 -0.50 -7.78 -13.48
N PRO A 335 -1.28 -6.75 -13.08
CA PRO A 335 -2.05 -5.93 -14.01
C PRO A 335 -1.21 -5.30 -15.12
N LYS A 336 0.10 -5.18 -14.88
CA LYS A 336 1.08 -4.66 -15.84
C LYS A 336 1.14 -5.48 -17.14
N GLY A 337 0.84 -6.78 -17.08
CA GLY A 337 0.79 -7.64 -18.27
C GLY A 337 -0.29 -7.26 -19.29
N PHE A 338 -1.28 -6.47 -18.87
CA PHE A 338 -2.36 -5.97 -19.73
C PHE A 338 -2.08 -4.56 -20.28
N LEU A 339 -0.95 -3.94 -19.95
CA LEU A 339 -0.60 -2.58 -20.37
C LEU A 339 0.34 -2.62 -21.58
N ASP A 340 -0.05 -3.35 -22.62
CA ASP A 340 0.69 -3.51 -23.88
C ASP A 340 0.16 -2.62 -25.02
N PHE A 341 -0.58 -1.57 -24.67
CA PHE A 341 -1.03 -0.56 -25.60
C PHE A 341 0.15 0.24 -26.19
N GLN A 342 -0.09 0.88 -27.32
CA GLN A 342 0.91 1.72 -27.98
C GLN A 342 1.30 2.89 -27.08
N GLU A 343 2.59 2.99 -26.80
CA GLU A 343 3.16 4.09 -26.02
C GLU A 343 3.83 5.13 -26.93
N PRO A 344 3.90 6.41 -26.53
CA PRO A 344 4.65 7.42 -27.27
C PRO A 344 6.14 7.05 -27.28
N THR A 345 6.77 7.20 -28.45
CA THR A 345 8.20 6.96 -28.65
C THR A 345 8.94 8.28 -28.81
N ILE A 346 10.17 8.36 -28.30
CA ILE A 346 11.05 9.53 -28.47
C ILE A 346 11.83 9.41 -29.78
N ILE A 347 12.19 8.19 -30.15
CA ILE A 347 12.91 7.90 -31.40
C ILE A 347 11.93 7.24 -32.36
N ASN A 348 11.71 7.85 -33.52
CA ASN A 348 11.02 7.18 -34.61
C ASN A 348 11.92 6.04 -35.12
N ASN A 349 11.66 4.81 -34.68
CA ASN A 349 12.27 3.61 -35.25
C ASN A 349 11.74 3.36 -36.67
N LEU A 350 11.97 4.30 -37.59
CA LEU A 350 11.65 4.14 -39.01
C LEU A 350 12.68 3.32 -39.78
N ASN A 351 13.68 2.76 -39.07
CA ASN A 351 14.73 1.90 -39.68
C ASN A 351 14.96 0.64 -38.84
N LYS A 352 13.96 -0.20 -38.73
CA LYS A 352 14.17 -1.65 -38.45
C LYS A 352 13.34 -2.49 -39.37
#